data_26782b7c35c36f1dda0f1d8bc76c19e5
#
_entry.id   26782b7c35c36f1dda0f1d8bc76c19e5
#
_cell.length_a   1.000
_cell.length_b   1.000
_cell.length_c   1.000
_cell.angle_alpha   90.00
_cell.angle_beta   90.00
_cell.angle_gamma   90.00
#
_symmetry.space_group_name_H-M   'P 1'
#
loop_
_entity.id
_entity.type
_entity.pdbx_description
1 polymer ?
#
loop_
_entity_poly.entity_id
_entity_poly.type
_entity_poly.pdbx_seq_one_letter_code
_entity_poly.pdbx_strand_id
1 'polypeptide(L)'
;MGIAGETPIVAAATIRGMVPTHAPAPTRLLLAPMEGLLDASLRDALTRIGGVDLCVSEFIRITDQLLPARVFRRIVPELDQGGCTPAGVPVRPQLLGGDPACLADNAARLATLSPAGIDLNFGCPAPVVNRHRGGSVLLDEPELVHAIVAAVRRAVPAAMPVSAKMRLGHRDDARMLDNARAIADAGASELVVHGRTKVHGYRPPAYWDRIGHIRAAVSIPVVANGEVWTVDDARRCLQESGCDALMLGRGMVADPGLALAVRGLAAPGWPAVAALLAPFWRAVSARVQPRHRAGRLKQWLNLLRRRFPQAQTLYDAVRTVNDPRIVEALISGPDFLRHLDHQAQLVALVLDRDVVAMHGAAETALG
;
A
#
# COMPACT_ATOMS: atom_id res chain seq x y z
N MET A 1 -73.66 33.06 -24.28
CA MET A 1 -73.54 32.52 -22.90
C MET A 1 -72.98 31.15 -23.00
N GLY A 2 -71.76 30.96 -22.54
CA GLY A 2 -71.11 29.69 -22.56
C GLY A 2 -69.74 29.87 -21.93
N ILE A 3 -69.60 29.44 -20.70
CA ILE A 3 -68.39 29.59 -19.85
C ILE A 3 -67.50 28.45 -20.16
N ALA A 4 -66.27 28.73 -20.65
CA ALA A 4 -65.20 27.72 -20.80
C ALA A 4 -64.53 27.49 -19.46
N GLY A 5 -64.57 26.22 -18.99
CA GLY A 5 -63.89 25.78 -17.83
C GLY A 5 -62.37 25.47 -18.14
N GLU A 6 -61.50 26.15 -17.46
CA GLU A 6 -60.08 25.86 -17.51
C GLU A 6 -59.72 24.65 -16.59
N THR A 7 -59.08 23.66 -17.18
CA THR A 7 -58.54 22.51 -16.46
C THR A 7 -57.11 22.84 -16.02
N PRO A 8 -56.69 22.65 -14.73
CA PRO A 8 -55.35 22.93 -14.30
C PRO A 8 -54.38 21.82 -14.76
N ILE A 9 -53.29 22.25 -15.40
CA ILE A 9 -52.15 21.41 -15.79
C ILE A 9 -51.40 21.02 -14.52
N VAL A 10 -51.48 19.74 -14.18
CA VAL A 10 -50.64 19.15 -13.12
C VAL A 10 -49.21 19.05 -13.62
N ALA A 11 -48.32 19.83 -13.04
CA ALA A 11 -46.88 19.76 -13.31
C ALA A 11 -46.33 18.41 -12.87
N ALA A 12 -45.78 17.63 -13.81
CA ALA A 12 -45.08 16.41 -13.55
C ALA A 12 -43.77 16.72 -12.79
N ALA A 13 -43.72 16.32 -11.52
CA ALA A 13 -42.49 16.37 -10.73
C ALA A 13 -41.48 15.38 -11.32
N THR A 14 -40.42 15.91 -11.92
CA THR A 14 -39.27 15.11 -12.38
C THR A 14 -38.58 14.49 -11.18
N ILE A 15 -38.77 13.18 -10.99
CA ILE A 15 -37.97 12.39 -10.04
C ILE A 15 -36.55 12.40 -10.57
N ARG A 16 -35.69 13.26 -9.98
CA ARG A 16 -34.23 13.16 -10.14
C ARG A 16 -33.81 11.81 -9.56
N GLY A 17 -33.48 10.87 -10.45
CA GLY A 17 -32.89 9.60 -10.06
C GLY A 17 -31.67 9.86 -9.19
N MET A 18 -31.68 9.34 -7.97
CA MET A 18 -30.51 9.25 -7.11
C MET A 18 -29.48 8.40 -7.86
N VAL A 19 -28.45 9.05 -8.39
CA VAL A 19 -27.23 8.37 -8.86
C VAL A 19 -26.63 7.69 -7.64
N PRO A 20 -26.32 6.38 -7.68
CA PRO A 20 -25.68 5.71 -6.57
C PRO A 20 -24.34 6.39 -6.29
N THR A 21 -24.17 6.99 -5.11
CA THR A 21 -22.99 7.77 -4.71
C THR A 21 -21.84 6.89 -4.23
N HIS A 22 -21.86 5.58 -4.51
CA HIS A 22 -20.77 4.67 -4.12
C HIS A 22 -19.96 4.28 -5.36
N ALA A 23 -18.73 4.83 -5.45
CA ALA A 23 -17.72 4.23 -6.32
C ALA A 23 -17.54 2.75 -5.91
N PRO A 24 -17.45 1.82 -6.88
CA PRO A 24 -17.26 0.41 -6.58
C PRO A 24 -16.00 0.21 -5.73
N ALA A 25 -16.01 -0.81 -4.87
CA ALA A 25 -14.84 -1.19 -4.10
C ALA A 25 -13.70 -1.58 -5.07
N PRO A 26 -12.43 -1.29 -4.73
CA PRO A 26 -11.32 -1.64 -5.60
C PRO A 26 -11.24 -3.15 -5.81
N THR A 27 -10.95 -3.55 -7.04
CA THR A 27 -10.78 -4.98 -7.39
C THR A 27 -9.54 -5.58 -6.73
N ARG A 28 -8.48 -4.76 -6.56
CA ARG A 28 -7.22 -5.16 -5.93
C ARG A 28 -6.65 -4.05 -5.04
N LEU A 29 -6.08 -4.49 -3.90
CA LEU A 29 -5.34 -3.63 -2.97
C LEU A 29 -3.92 -4.15 -2.79
N LEU A 30 -2.94 -3.33 -3.17
CA LEU A 30 -1.53 -3.63 -3.08
C LEU A 30 -0.89 -2.87 -1.92
N LEU A 31 0.14 -3.46 -1.30
CA LEU A 31 0.97 -2.80 -0.29
C LEU A 31 2.26 -2.28 -0.95
N ALA A 32 2.50 -0.99 -0.81
CA ALA A 32 3.57 -0.28 -1.50
C ALA A 32 4.97 -0.62 -0.96
N PRO A 33 6.01 -0.67 -1.81
CA PRO A 33 7.40 -0.70 -1.36
C PRO A 33 7.76 0.61 -0.67
N MET A 34 8.31 0.54 0.53
CA MET A 34 8.75 1.71 1.31
C MET A 34 10.08 1.41 2.00
N GLU A 35 11.18 1.80 1.36
CA GLU A 35 12.55 1.56 1.84
C GLU A 35 12.76 2.06 3.26
N GLY A 36 13.32 1.19 4.11
CA GLY A 36 13.59 1.46 5.52
C GLY A 36 12.34 1.53 6.41
N LEU A 37 11.13 1.33 5.87
CA LEU A 37 9.89 1.31 6.63
C LEU A 37 9.17 -0.04 6.53
N LEU A 38 8.89 -0.53 5.33
CA LEU A 38 8.05 -1.71 5.11
C LEU A 38 8.89 -2.94 4.77
N ASP A 39 9.72 -3.36 5.75
CA ASP A 39 10.47 -4.60 5.68
C ASP A 39 9.56 -5.84 5.88
N ALA A 40 10.14 -7.03 5.78
CA ALA A 40 9.41 -8.28 5.96
C ALA A 40 8.69 -8.38 7.31
N SER A 41 9.24 -7.81 8.39
CA SER A 41 8.62 -7.82 9.71
C SER A 41 7.32 -7.01 9.74
N LEU A 42 7.32 -5.85 9.08
CA LEU A 42 6.13 -5.00 9.03
C LEU A 42 5.14 -5.50 7.97
N ARG A 43 5.60 -6.08 6.85
CA ARG A 43 4.70 -6.76 5.89
C ARG A 43 3.93 -7.90 6.56
N ASP A 44 4.61 -8.73 7.34
CA ASP A 44 3.96 -9.79 8.12
C ASP A 44 2.89 -9.21 9.06
N ALA A 45 3.23 -8.21 9.87
CA ALA A 45 2.30 -7.60 10.81
C ALA A 45 1.05 -7.05 10.12
N LEU A 46 1.21 -6.27 9.03
CA LEU A 46 0.09 -5.64 8.33
C LEU A 46 -0.79 -6.65 7.60
N THR A 47 -0.21 -7.68 6.98
CA THR A 47 -0.98 -8.68 6.24
C THR A 47 -1.78 -9.62 7.12
N ARG A 48 -1.42 -9.78 8.41
CA ARG A 48 -2.22 -10.52 9.40
C ARG A 48 -3.58 -9.89 9.67
N ILE A 49 -3.72 -8.59 9.48
CA ILE A 49 -5.02 -7.90 9.56
C ILE A 49 -5.91 -8.26 8.36
N GLY A 50 -5.33 -8.43 7.18
CA GLY A 50 -6.04 -8.80 5.97
C GLY A 50 -6.36 -7.63 5.03
N GLY A 51 -7.08 -7.93 3.97
CA GLY A 51 -7.54 -6.96 2.96
C GLY A 51 -6.53 -6.61 1.88
N VAL A 52 -5.27 -7.06 1.98
CA VAL A 52 -4.20 -6.86 0.99
C VAL A 52 -4.07 -8.10 0.10
N ASP A 53 -4.00 -7.91 -1.22
CA ASP A 53 -3.89 -9.00 -2.20
C ASP A 53 -2.46 -9.28 -2.63
N LEU A 54 -1.58 -8.27 -2.57
CA LEU A 54 -0.18 -8.36 -3.00
C LEU A 54 0.67 -7.35 -2.24
N CYS A 55 1.83 -7.76 -1.79
CA CYS A 55 2.88 -6.86 -1.31
C CYS A 55 3.95 -6.68 -2.40
N VAL A 56 4.50 -5.46 -2.53
CA VAL A 56 5.76 -5.23 -3.25
C VAL A 56 6.84 -4.96 -2.21
N SER A 57 7.98 -5.66 -2.33
CA SER A 57 9.05 -5.55 -1.35
C SER A 57 9.80 -4.22 -1.44
N GLU A 58 10.59 -3.90 -0.42
CA GLU A 58 11.68 -2.92 -0.56
C GLU A 58 12.55 -3.29 -1.74
N PHE A 59 13.15 -2.29 -2.40
CA PHE A 59 13.91 -2.57 -3.60
C PHE A 59 15.24 -3.27 -3.32
N ILE A 60 15.60 -4.17 -4.23
CA ILE A 60 16.91 -4.79 -4.31
C ILE A 60 17.73 -3.97 -5.31
N ARG A 61 18.78 -3.32 -4.82
CA ARG A 61 19.62 -2.47 -5.68
C ARG A 61 20.56 -3.31 -6.52
N ILE A 62 20.44 -3.15 -7.85
CA ILE A 62 21.30 -3.73 -8.85
C ILE A 62 22.23 -2.64 -9.37
N THR A 63 23.52 -2.87 -9.33
CA THR A 63 24.56 -1.94 -9.80
C THR A 63 25.26 -2.47 -11.04
N ASP A 64 26.26 -3.33 -10.86
CA ASP A 64 27.21 -3.75 -11.89
C ASP A 64 27.50 -5.27 -11.85
N GLN A 65 26.78 -6.03 -11.04
CA GLN A 65 27.05 -7.46 -10.87
C GLN A 65 25.80 -8.29 -10.68
N LEU A 66 25.89 -9.56 -11.00
CA LEU A 66 24.88 -10.56 -10.74
C LEU A 66 24.89 -10.93 -9.25
N LEU A 67 23.85 -10.53 -8.51
CA LEU A 67 23.76 -10.77 -7.08
C LEU A 67 23.51 -12.26 -6.76
N PRO A 68 24.16 -12.82 -5.73
CA PRO A 68 23.86 -14.18 -5.27
C PRO A 68 22.49 -14.24 -4.59
N ALA A 69 21.83 -15.41 -4.66
CA ALA A 69 20.48 -15.65 -4.12
C ALA A 69 20.30 -15.22 -2.65
N ARG A 70 21.36 -15.32 -1.84
CA ARG A 70 21.32 -14.89 -0.43
C ARG A 70 21.00 -13.38 -0.26
N VAL A 71 21.35 -12.53 -1.25
CA VAL A 71 21.07 -11.10 -1.19
C VAL A 71 19.58 -10.86 -1.40
N PHE A 72 18.94 -11.57 -2.35
CA PHE A 72 17.49 -11.51 -2.57
C PHE A 72 16.73 -11.95 -1.31
N ARG A 73 17.11 -13.11 -0.74
CA ARG A 73 16.49 -13.67 0.47
C ARG A 73 16.67 -12.80 1.72
N ARG A 74 17.77 -12.06 1.80
CA ARG A 74 17.99 -11.12 2.92
C ARG A 74 16.95 -10.00 2.93
N ILE A 75 16.59 -9.46 1.75
CA ILE A 75 15.64 -8.34 1.60
C ILE A 75 14.21 -8.87 1.54
N VAL A 76 14.02 -10.02 0.90
CA VAL A 76 12.72 -10.67 0.72
C VAL A 76 12.80 -12.12 1.25
N PRO A 77 12.82 -12.30 2.57
CA PRO A 77 12.91 -13.64 3.16
C PRO A 77 11.70 -14.52 2.89
N GLU A 78 10.59 -13.92 2.45
CA GLU A 78 9.40 -14.64 1.99
C GLU A 78 9.71 -15.57 0.80
N LEU A 79 10.79 -15.35 0.06
CA LEU A 79 11.26 -16.25 -1.01
C LEU A 79 11.59 -17.66 -0.50
N ASP A 80 11.95 -17.81 0.78
CA ASP A 80 12.15 -19.11 1.42
C ASP A 80 10.84 -19.76 1.91
N GLN A 81 9.71 -19.05 1.78
CA GLN A 81 8.38 -19.46 2.25
C GLN A 81 7.36 -19.44 1.11
N GLY A 82 7.75 -19.86 -0.08
CA GLY A 82 6.87 -19.89 -1.26
C GLY A 82 6.50 -18.50 -1.80
N GLY A 83 7.26 -17.46 -1.46
CA GLY A 83 7.04 -16.09 -1.95
C GLY A 83 5.86 -15.36 -1.29
N CYS A 84 5.40 -15.84 -0.13
CA CYS A 84 4.26 -15.26 0.60
C CYS A 84 4.64 -14.85 2.02
N THR A 85 3.93 -13.84 2.56
CA THR A 85 3.97 -13.55 4.00
C THR A 85 3.40 -14.74 4.79
N PRO A 86 3.66 -14.85 6.11
CA PRO A 86 3.03 -15.88 6.96
C PRO A 86 1.49 -15.89 6.91
N ALA A 87 0.86 -14.76 6.55
CA ALA A 87 -0.58 -14.66 6.34
C ALA A 87 -1.04 -15.14 4.94
N GLY A 88 -0.13 -15.66 4.10
CA GLY A 88 -0.44 -16.17 2.76
C GLY A 88 -0.51 -15.11 1.67
N VAL A 89 -0.19 -13.84 1.95
CA VAL A 89 -0.22 -12.78 0.94
C VAL A 89 1.05 -12.84 0.09
N PRO A 90 0.95 -12.93 -1.26
CA PRO A 90 2.11 -12.95 -2.14
C PRO A 90 2.98 -11.69 -2.00
N VAL A 91 4.30 -11.87 -2.11
CA VAL A 91 5.29 -10.78 -2.08
C VAL A 91 6.04 -10.77 -3.41
N ARG A 92 5.90 -9.70 -4.17
CA ARG A 92 6.61 -9.46 -5.42
C ARG A 92 7.90 -8.69 -5.13
N PRO A 93 9.10 -9.27 -5.34
CA PRO A 93 10.36 -8.57 -5.19
C PRO A 93 10.49 -7.42 -6.17
N GLN A 94 11.04 -6.28 -5.72
CA GLN A 94 11.28 -5.13 -6.56
C GLN A 94 12.78 -4.97 -6.84
N LEU A 95 13.15 -4.83 -8.12
CA LEU A 95 14.51 -4.50 -8.55
C LEU A 95 14.64 -3.00 -8.84
N LEU A 96 15.81 -2.44 -8.57
CA LEU A 96 16.16 -1.06 -8.86
C LEU A 96 17.58 -0.99 -9.44
N GLY A 97 17.73 -0.42 -10.62
CA GLY A 97 19.00 -0.22 -11.32
C GLY A 97 18.81 0.59 -12.59
N GLY A 98 19.90 0.88 -13.29
CA GLY A 98 19.89 1.68 -14.54
C GLY A 98 20.52 0.96 -15.73
N ASP A 99 21.11 -0.23 -15.54
CA ASP A 99 21.69 -1.02 -16.62
C ASP A 99 20.74 -2.13 -17.06
N PRO A 100 20.28 -2.15 -18.33
CA PRO A 100 19.32 -3.14 -18.80
C PRO A 100 19.83 -4.59 -18.75
N ALA A 101 21.11 -4.82 -19.09
CA ALA A 101 21.68 -6.17 -19.12
C ALA A 101 21.86 -6.72 -17.72
N CYS A 102 22.43 -5.93 -16.82
CA CYS A 102 22.62 -6.33 -15.42
C CYS A 102 21.28 -6.57 -14.71
N LEU A 103 20.26 -5.74 -14.99
CA LEU A 103 18.90 -5.97 -14.46
C LEU A 103 18.28 -7.26 -15.01
N ALA A 104 18.44 -7.55 -16.30
CA ALA A 104 17.95 -8.77 -16.94
C ALA A 104 18.58 -10.03 -16.32
N ASP A 105 19.90 -10.06 -16.11
CA ASP A 105 20.60 -11.18 -15.49
C ASP A 105 20.13 -11.42 -14.05
N ASN A 106 19.94 -10.35 -13.27
CA ASN A 106 19.43 -10.43 -11.91
C ASN A 106 17.96 -10.85 -11.88
N ALA A 107 17.15 -10.37 -12.83
CA ALA A 107 15.76 -10.78 -12.97
C ALA A 107 15.62 -12.26 -13.33
N ALA A 108 16.44 -12.76 -14.26
CA ALA A 108 16.48 -14.19 -14.62
C ALA A 108 16.77 -15.07 -13.40
N ARG A 109 17.78 -14.69 -12.59
CA ARG A 109 18.08 -15.39 -11.34
C ARG A 109 16.94 -15.29 -10.32
N LEU A 110 16.38 -14.09 -10.14
CA LEU A 110 15.27 -13.88 -9.19
C LEU A 110 14.01 -14.64 -9.60
N ALA A 111 13.76 -14.79 -10.89
CA ALA A 111 12.62 -15.53 -11.43
C ALA A 111 12.60 -16.99 -10.98
N THR A 112 13.75 -17.60 -10.73
CA THR A 112 13.82 -18.98 -10.19
C THR A 112 13.38 -19.09 -8.73
N LEU A 113 13.25 -17.97 -8.02
CA LEU A 113 12.93 -17.90 -6.60
C LEU A 113 11.56 -17.28 -6.30
N SER A 114 11.06 -16.42 -7.21
CA SER A 114 9.86 -15.62 -6.99
C SER A 114 8.66 -16.10 -7.80
N PRO A 115 7.67 -16.74 -7.19
CA PRO A 115 6.43 -17.12 -7.89
C PRO A 115 5.51 -15.92 -8.18
N ALA A 116 5.62 -14.80 -7.42
CA ALA A 116 4.76 -13.63 -7.55
C ALA A 116 5.16 -12.67 -8.69
N GLY A 117 6.22 -12.99 -9.45
CA GLY A 117 6.76 -12.12 -10.48
C GLY A 117 7.82 -11.15 -9.96
N ILE A 118 8.12 -10.13 -10.75
CA ILE A 118 9.17 -9.13 -10.48
C ILE A 118 8.58 -7.74 -10.71
N ASP A 119 8.92 -6.79 -9.85
CA ASP A 119 8.59 -5.38 -10.01
C ASP A 119 9.84 -4.54 -10.31
N LEU A 120 9.71 -3.48 -11.11
CA LEU A 120 10.80 -2.56 -11.47
C LEU A 120 10.55 -1.17 -10.88
N ASN A 121 11.57 -0.59 -10.23
CA ASN A 121 11.45 0.71 -9.57
C ASN A 121 11.96 1.85 -10.45
N PHE A 122 11.04 2.70 -10.92
CA PHE A 122 11.30 3.98 -11.59
C PHE A 122 10.79 5.16 -10.76
N GLY A 123 10.65 5.01 -9.43
CA GLY A 123 10.06 6.04 -8.58
C GLY A 123 10.86 6.45 -7.35
N CYS A 124 11.98 5.78 -7.02
CA CYS A 124 12.77 6.10 -5.83
C CYS A 124 13.35 7.53 -5.93
N PRO A 125 13.04 8.42 -4.94
CA PRO A 125 13.50 9.81 -4.98
C PRO A 125 14.87 10.01 -4.32
N ALA A 126 15.48 8.97 -3.74
CA ALA A 126 16.68 9.09 -2.92
C ALA A 126 17.88 9.63 -3.73
N PRO A 127 18.58 10.68 -3.24
CA PRO A 127 19.69 11.29 -3.98
C PRO A 127 20.79 10.30 -4.32
N VAL A 128 21.12 9.38 -3.40
CA VAL A 128 22.16 8.37 -3.63
C VAL A 128 21.77 7.39 -4.73
N VAL A 129 20.48 7.06 -4.86
CA VAL A 129 19.95 6.19 -5.93
C VAL A 129 20.00 6.92 -7.27
N ASN A 130 19.49 8.14 -7.31
CA ASN A 130 19.42 8.94 -8.54
C ASN A 130 20.81 9.30 -9.09
N ARG A 131 21.79 9.57 -8.22
CA ARG A 131 23.19 9.83 -8.59
C ARG A 131 23.84 8.65 -9.33
N HIS A 132 23.39 7.44 -9.02
CA HIS A 132 23.85 6.21 -9.66
C HIS A 132 22.88 5.71 -10.76
N ARG A 133 22.18 6.63 -11.44
CA ARG A 133 21.28 6.34 -12.55
C ARG A 133 20.25 5.25 -12.22
N GLY A 134 19.51 5.40 -11.11
CA GLY A 134 18.43 4.50 -10.70
C GLY A 134 17.21 5.24 -10.16
N GLY A 135 16.07 4.59 -10.13
CA GLY A 135 14.82 5.16 -9.62
C GLY A 135 14.27 6.30 -10.48
N SER A 136 13.81 7.39 -9.84
CA SER A 136 13.04 8.44 -10.55
C SER A 136 13.82 9.24 -11.58
N VAL A 137 15.16 9.27 -11.54
CA VAL A 137 15.96 9.98 -12.54
C VAL A 137 15.83 9.36 -13.94
N LEU A 138 15.56 8.06 -14.02
CA LEU A 138 15.34 7.35 -15.27
C LEU A 138 14.12 7.86 -16.05
N LEU A 139 13.17 8.51 -15.37
CA LEU A 139 11.99 9.11 -16.01
C LEU A 139 12.32 10.33 -16.90
N ASP A 140 13.54 10.81 -16.86
CA ASP A 140 14.04 11.79 -17.84
C ASP A 140 14.45 11.12 -19.17
N GLU A 141 14.54 9.77 -19.24
CA GLU A 141 15.01 8.96 -20.38
C GLU A 141 14.02 7.81 -20.69
N PRO A 142 12.84 8.06 -21.31
CA PRO A 142 11.85 7.01 -21.59
C PRO A 142 12.38 5.84 -22.43
N GLU A 143 13.32 6.10 -23.33
CA GLU A 143 13.97 5.09 -24.17
C GLU A 143 14.79 4.11 -23.32
N LEU A 144 15.48 4.59 -22.28
CA LEU A 144 16.19 3.73 -21.33
C LEU A 144 15.21 2.96 -20.44
N VAL A 145 14.10 3.58 -20.00
CA VAL A 145 13.03 2.89 -19.28
C VAL A 145 12.48 1.73 -20.11
N HIS A 146 12.18 1.96 -21.40
CA HIS A 146 11.77 0.91 -22.34
C HIS A 146 12.81 -0.21 -22.43
N ALA A 147 14.09 0.14 -22.66
CA ALA A 147 15.18 -0.83 -22.80
C ALA A 147 15.31 -1.73 -21.56
N ILE A 148 15.20 -1.16 -20.35
CA ILE A 148 15.23 -1.89 -19.08
C ILE A 148 14.07 -2.87 -18.99
N VAL A 149 12.83 -2.42 -19.18
CA VAL A 149 11.64 -3.26 -19.08
C VAL A 149 11.68 -4.39 -20.11
N ALA A 150 12.03 -4.07 -21.38
CA ALA A 150 12.14 -5.04 -22.46
C ALA A 150 13.24 -6.09 -22.20
N ALA A 151 14.38 -5.69 -21.65
CA ALA A 151 15.46 -6.62 -21.29
C ALA A 151 15.02 -7.58 -20.18
N VAL A 152 14.40 -7.08 -19.12
CA VAL A 152 13.86 -7.90 -18.02
C VAL A 152 12.75 -8.80 -18.53
N ARG A 153 11.81 -8.29 -19.35
CA ARG A 153 10.71 -9.10 -19.90
C ARG A 153 11.21 -10.30 -20.70
N ARG A 154 12.25 -10.11 -21.52
CA ARG A 154 12.87 -11.21 -22.30
C ARG A 154 13.62 -12.21 -21.43
N ALA A 155 14.18 -11.79 -20.30
CA ALA A 155 15.02 -12.60 -19.45
C ALA A 155 14.25 -13.55 -18.51
N VAL A 156 12.93 -13.30 -18.30
CA VAL A 156 12.11 -14.09 -17.40
C VAL A 156 11.03 -14.86 -18.17
N PRO A 157 10.46 -15.96 -17.61
CA PRO A 157 9.42 -16.74 -18.27
C PRO A 157 8.25 -15.88 -18.77
N ALA A 158 7.69 -16.17 -19.92
CA ALA A 158 6.62 -15.38 -20.54
C ALA A 158 5.38 -15.27 -19.65
N ALA A 159 5.03 -16.32 -18.91
CA ALA A 159 3.91 -16.33 -17.99
C ALA A 159 4.16 -15.58 -16.67
N MET A 160 5.41 -15.23 -16.38
CA MET A 160 5.75 -14.53 -15.13
C MET A 160 5.39 -13.05 -15.24
N PRO A 161 4.64 -12.46 -14.28
CA PRO A 161 4.37 -11.03 -14.26
C PRO A 161 5.64 -10.20 -14.11
N VAL A 162 5.79 -9.17 -14.96
CA VAL A 162 6.78 -8.09 -14.79
C VAL A 162 6.02 -6.79 -14.67
N SER A 163 5.97 -6.22 -13.48
CA SER A 163 5.34 -4.91 -13.23
C SER A 163 6.37 -3.81 -13.11
N ALA A 164 5.91 -2.59 -13.24
CA ALA A 164 6.75 -1.41 -13.01
C ALA A 164 6.04 -0.42 -12.09
N LYS A 165 6.81 0.26 -11.23
CA LYS A 165 6.32 1.33 -10.38
C LYS A 165 7.05 2.62 -10.68
N MET A 166 6.30 3.65 -11.10
CA MET A 166 6.85 4.96 -11.43
C MET A 166 6.22 6.10 -10.62
N ARG A 167 6.81 7.28 -10.71
CA ARG A 167 6.22 8.58 -10.39
C ARG A 167 5.74 9.25 -11.68
N LEU A 168 5.05 10.40 -11.56
CA LEU A 168 4.67 11.22 -12.74
C LEU A 168 5.88 11.72 -13.51
N GLY A 169 7.04 11.83 -12.86
CA GLY A 169 8.29 12.23 -13.45
C GLY A 169 9.36 12.53 -12.40
N HIS A 170 10.55 12.91 -12.87
CA HIS A 170 11.65 13.31 -12.00
C HIS A 170 11.53 14.78 -11.59
N ARG A 171 11.66 15.71 -12.53
CA ARG A 171 11.57 17.16 -12.29
C ARG A 171 10.14 17.66 -12.38
N ASP A 172 9.47 17.29 -13.45
CA ASP A 172 8.09 17.62 -13.77
C ASP A 172 7.37 16.38 -14.35
N ASP A 173 6.16 16.55 -14.83
CA ASP A 173 5.33 15.49 -15.40
C ASP A 173 5.23 15.52 -16.93
N ALA A 174 6.06 16.32 -17.61
CA ALA A 174 6.01 16.49 -19.06
C ALA A 174 6.17 15.18 -19.83
N ARG A 175 7.00 14.25 -19.32
CA ARG A 175 7.25 12.94 -19.93
C ARG A 175 6.44 11.79 -19.30
N MET A 176 5.38 12.09 -18.53
CA MET A 176 4.64 11.03 -17.84
C MET A 176 4.01 10.01 -18.77
N LEU A 177 3.48 10.47 -19.92
CA LEU A 177 2.84 9.61 -20.92
C LEU A 177 3.88 8.82 -21.73
N ASP A 178 5.03 9.44 -22.05
CA ASP A 178 6.10 8.75 -22.78
C ASP A 178 6.67 7.60 -21.95
N ASN A 179 6.91 7.83 -20.66
CA ASN A 179 7.34 6.79 -19.75
C ASN A 179 6.30 5.66 -19.58
N ALA A 180 5.02 6.02 -19.47
CA ALA A 180 3.96 5.02 -19.32
C ALA A 180 3.84 4.14 -20.58
N ARG A 181 3.89 4.73 -21.79
CA ARG A 181 3.92 4.00 -23.06
C ARG A 181 5.17 3.15 -23.18
N ALA A 182 6.35 3.71 -22.88
CA ALA A 182 7.60 2.98 -22.91
C ALA A 182 7.57 1.72 -22.04
N ILE A 183 6.96 1.79 -20.85
CA ILE A 183 6.79 0.65 -19.94
C ILE A 183 5.80 -0.38 -20.53
N ALA A 184 4.67 0.08 -21.06
CA ALA A 184 3.64 -0.80 -21.61
C ALA A 184 4.12 -1.50 -22.88
N ASP A 185 4.70 -0.76 -23.82
CA ASP A 185 5.19 -1.27 -25.11
C ASP A 185 6.37 -2.23 -24.94
N ALA A 186 7.14 -2.09 -23.87
CA ALA A 186 8.21 -3.01 -23.50
C ALA A 186 7.72 -4.33 -22.90
N GLY A 187 6.40 -4.51 -22.70
CA GLY A 187 5.77 -5.75 -22.26
C GLY A 187 5.61 -5.90 -20.74
N ALA A 188 5.55 -4.79 -20.01
CA ALA A 188 5.11 -4.84 -18.61
C ALA A 188 3.66 -5.33 -18.50
N SER A 189 3.37 -6.15 -17.50
CA SER A 189 2.04 -6.69 -17.24
C SER A 189 1.12 -5.75 -16.43
N GLU A 190 1.70 -4.76 -15.76
CA GLU A 190 1.00 -3.83 -14.87
C GLU A 190 1.88 -2.60 -14.58
N LEU A 191 1.27 -1.44 -14.44
CA LEU A 191 1.95 -0.19 -14.09
C LEU A 191 1.36 0.43 -12.83
N VAL A 192 2.16 0.61 -11.79
CA VAL A 192 1.78 1.36 -10.59
C VAL A 192 2.28 2.80 -10.68
N VAL A 193 1.39 3.77 -10.55
CA VAL A 193 1.74 5.18 -10.67
C VAL A 193 1.54 5.93 -9.36
N HIS A 194 2.63 6.49 -8.81
CA HIS A 194 2.54 7.43 -7.70
C HIS A 194 2.20 8.83 -8.25
N GLY A 195 1.05 9.38 -7.91
CA GLY A 195 0.50 10.65 -8.38
C GLY A 195 1.32 11.89 -8.00
N ARG A 196 2.66 11.81 -7.99
CA ARG A 196 3.60 12.91 -7.72
C ARG A 196 4.88 12.75 -8.53
N THR A 197 5.52 13.87 -8.85
CA THR A 197 6.93 13.87 -9.32
C THR A 197 7.88 13.67 -8.13
N LYS A 198 9.17 13.48 -8.42
CA LYS A 198 10.19 13.41 -7.35
C LYS A 198 10.31 14.77 -6.61
N VAL A 199 10.16 15.89 -7.32
CA VAL A 199 10.25 17.24 -6.72
C VAL A 199 9.11 17.52 -5.74
N HIS A 200 7.90 17.01 -6.02
CA HIS A 200 6.78 17.10 -5.07
C HIS A 200 7.06 16.32 -3.77
N GLY A 201 7.97 15.35 -3.79
CA GLY A 201 8.32 14.53 -2.62
C GLY A 201 7.13 13.75 -2.10
N TYR A 202 6.75 14.05 -0.85
CA TYR A 202 5.60 13.47 -0.15
C TYR A 202 4.61 14.54 0.34
N ARG A 203 4.71 15.77 -0.14
CA ARG A 203 3.80 16.88 0.21
C ARG A 203 2.48 16.71 -0.54
N PRO A 204 1.32 16.86 0.11
CA PRO A 204 0.03 16.88 -0.57
C PRO A 204 -0.07 18.10 -1.52
N PRO A 205 -0.90 17.98 -2.60
CA PRO A 205 -1.72 16.84 -2.95
C PRO A 205 -0.98 15.75 -3.71
N ALA A 206 -1.61 14.58 -3.93
CA ALA A 206 -1.28 13.69 -5.03
C ALA A 206 -2.23 14.00 -6.19
N TYR A 207 -1.71 14.00 -7.41
CA TYR A 207 -2.45 14.36 -8.62
C TYR A 207 -3.04 13.10 -9.24
N TRP A 208 -4.20 12.67 -8.77
CA TRP A 208 -4.83 11.42 -9.21
C TRP A 208 -5.41 11.53 -10.62
N ASP A 209 -5.84 12.71 -11.05
CA ASP A 209 -6.25 13.03 -12.42
C ASP A 209 -5.16 12.70 -13.45
N ARG A 210 -3.88 12.96 -13.11
CA ARG A 210 -2.73 12.62 -13.96
C ARG A 210 -2.56 11.12 -14.14
N ILE A 211 -2.89 10.33 -13.12
CA ILE A 211 -2.93 8.87 -13.22
C ILE A 211 -4.04 8.46 -14.22
N GLY A 212 -5.17 9.15 -14.22
CA GLY A 212 -6.25 8.93 -15.19
C GLY A 212 -5.80 9.17 -16.63
N HIS A 213 -5.02 10.21 -16.89
CA HIS A 213 -4.42 10.44 -18.22
C HIS A 213 -3.48 9.31 -18.64
N ILE A 214 -2.65 8.80 -17.71
CA ILE A 214 -1.77 7.64 -17.97
C ILE A 214 -2.60 6.41 -18.27
N ARG A 215 -3.64 6.12 -17.47
CA ARG A 215 -4.52 4.97 -17.67
C ARG A 215 -5.18 4.99 -19.06
N ALA A 216 -5.60 6.16 -19.54
CA ALA A 216 -6.20 6.31 -20.86
C ALA A 216 -5.18 6.14 -22.01
N ALA A 217 -3.87 6.28 -21.74
CA ALA A 217 -2.83 6.26 -22.75
C ALA A 217 -2.15 4.90 -22.94
N VAL A 218 -2.43 3.89 -22.09
CA VAL A 218 -1.81 2.56 -22.12
C VAL A 218 -2.86 1.45 -22.08
N SER A 219 -2.53 0.28 -22.63
CA SER A 219 -3.42 -0.91 -22.66
C SER A 219 -3.27 -1.83 -21.46
N ILE A 220 -2.22 -1.69 -20.66
CA ILE A 220 -1.97 -2.51 -19.48
C ILE A 220 -2.72 -1.95 -18.26
N PRO A 221 -3.07 -2.79 -17.27
CA PRO A 221 -3.66 -2.33 -16.01
C PRO A 221 -2.81 -1.27 -15.32
N VAL A 222 -3.46 -0.19 -14.84
CA VAL A 222 -2.84 0.88 -14.06
C VAL A 222 -3.38 0.87 -12.65
N VAL A 223 -2.47 0.85 -11.67
CA VAL A 223 -2.78 0.89 -10.24
C VAL A 223 -2.47 2.29 -9.70
N ALA A 224 -3.46 2.94 -9.07
CA ALA A 224 -3.27 4.26 -8.50
C ALA A 224 -2.58 4.20 -7.14
N ASN A 225 -1.63 5.12 -6.90
CA ASN A 225 -0.90 5.21 -5.64
C ASN A 225 -0.67 6.68 -5.22
N GLY A 226 -0.69 6.91 -3.93
CA GLY A 226 -0.31 8.18 -3.31
C GLY A 226 -1.44 8.86 -2.53
N GLU A 227 -1.12 9.33 -1.32
CA GLU A 227 -1.95 10.14 -0.42
C GLU A 227 -3.30 9.51 -0.02
N VAL A 228 -3.42 8.21 -0.03
CA VAL A 228 -4.60 7.50 0.48
C VAL A 228 -4.37 7.18 1.96
N TRP A 229 -5.09 7.89 2.84
CA TRP A 229 -5.04 7.77 4.30
C TRP A 229 -6.36 7.31 4.90
N THR A 230 -7.47 7.54 4.19
CA THR A 230 -8.83 7.25 4.61
C THR A 230 -9.59 6.52 3.52
N VAL A 231 -10.77 5.99 3.87
CA VAL A 231 -11.70 5.41 2.89
C VAL A 231 -12.16 6.46 1.86
N ASP A 232 -12.35 7.70 2.29
CA ASP A 232 -12.77 8.78 1.40
C ASP A 232 -11.66 9.18 0.43
N ASP A 233 -10.38 9.18 0.88
CA ASP A 233 -9.26 9.35 -0.04
C ASP A 233 -9.20 8.22 -1.07
N ALA A 234 -9.46 6.97 -0.66
CA ALA A 234 -9.49 5.82 -1.57
C ALA A 234 -10.59 5.97 -2.64
N ARG A 235 -11.80 6.37 -2.23
CA ARG A 235 -12.92 6.62 -3.15
C ARG A 235 -12.59 7.73 -4.15
N ARG A 236 -12.08 8.85 -3.65
CA ARG A 236 -11.66 9.96 -4.51
C ARG A 236 -10.55 9.58 -5.47
N CYS A 237 -9.55 8.85 -4.99
CA CYS A 237 -8.45 8.37 -5.82
C CYS A 237 -8.95 7.47 -6.96
N LEU A 238 -9.86 6.53 -6.70
CA LEU A 238 -10.49 5.69 -7.71
C LEU A 238 -11.32 6.52 -8.70
N GLN A 239 -12.09 7.48 -8.21
CA GLN A 239 -12.95 8.34 -9.04
C GLN A 239 -12.11 9.24 -9.95
N GLU A 240 -11.10 9.94 -9.41
CA GLU A 240 -10.28 10.90 -10.15
C GLU A 240 -9.32 10.20 -11.13
N SER A 241 -8.77 9.03 -10.76
CA SER A 241 -7.87 8.27 -11.63
C SER A 241 -8.59 7.35 -12.62
N GLY A 242 -9.85 7.00 -12.35
CA GLY A 242 -10.60 5.97 -13.07
C GLY A 242 -10.00 4.56 -12.95
N CYS A 243 -8.99 4.36 -12.09
CA CYS A 243 -8.43 3.03 -11.82
C CYS A 243 -9.40 2.19 -10.99
N ASP A 244 -9.25 0.87 -11.09
CA ASP A 244 -10.01 -0.11 -10.31
C ASP A 244 -9.15 -0.79 -9.22
N ALA A 245 -7.87 -0.46 -9.14
CA ALA A 245 -6.92 -0.98 -8.16
C ALA A 245 -6.13 0.14 -7.48
N LEU A 246 -5.81 -0.05 -6.19
CA LEU A 246 -5.05 0.89 -5.39
C LEU A 246 -3.79 0.24 -4.80
N MET A 247 -2.72 1.01 -4.72
CA MET A 247 -1.56 0.67 -3.91
C MET A 247 -1.50 1.59 -2.69
N LEU A 248 -1.61 1.00 -1.50
CA LEU A 248 -1.59 1.70 -0.22
C LEU A 248 -0.16 1.76 0.33
N GLY A 249 0.22 2.91 0.85
CA GLY A 249 1.54 3.12 1.47
C GLY A 249 1.41 3.45 2.95
N ARG A 250 1.87 4.64 3.34
CA ARG A 250 1.91 5.11 4.74
C ARG A 250 0.55 5.10 5.43
N GLY A 251 -0.56 5.27 4.68
CA GLY A 251 -1.92 5.15 5.22
C GLY A 251 -2.15 3.78 5.83
N MET A 252 -1.73 2.70 5.16
CA MET A 252 -1.84 1.32 5.67
C MET A 252 -0.95 1.06 6.90
N VAL A 253 0.19 1.75 7.02
CA VAL A 253 1.06 1.63 8.20
C VAL A 253 0.48 2.40 9.39
N ALA A 254 -0.20 3.53 9.13
CA ALA A 254 -0.86 4.34 10.14
C ALA A 254 -2.20 3.71 10.61
N ASP A 255 -2.91 3.08 9.70
CA ASP A 255 -4.15 2.33 9.97
C ASP A 255 -4.06 0.95 9.31
N PRO A 256 -3.61 -0.09 10.03
CA PRO A 256 -3.53 -1.45 9.50
C PRO A 256 -4.87 -2.03 9.02
N GLY A 257 -6.00 -1.46 9.47
CA GLY A 257 -7.35 -1.82 9.04
C GLY A 257 -7.82 -1.13 7.76
N LEU A 258 -7.05 -0.17 7.22
CA LEU A 258 -7.46 0.64 6.08
C LEU A 258 -7.88 -0.19 4.86
N ALA A 259 -7.15 -1.27 4.55
CA ALA A 259 -7.48 -2.12 3.40
C ALA A 259 -8.86 -2.80 3.56
N LEU A 260 -9.19 -3.29 4.77
CA LEU A 260 -10.51 -3.84 5.07
C LEU A 260 -11.59 -2.76 4.95
N ALA A 261 -11.37 -1.59 5.56
CA ALA A 261 -12.32 -0.48 5.52
C ALA A 261 -12.61 0.00 4.09
N VAL A 262 -11.59 0.07 3.23
CA VAL A 262 -11.73 0.42 1.80
C VAL A 262 -12.58 -0.61 1.04
N ARG A 263 -12.54 -1.88 1.47
CA ARG A 263 -13.41 -2.95 0.94
C ARG A 263 -14.82 -2.96 1.53
N GLY A 264 -15.14 -2.04 2.46
CA GLY A 264 -16.41 -2.02 3.16
C GLY A 264 -16.54 -3.09 4.26
N LEU A 265 -15.42 -3.67 4.67
CA LEU A 265 -15.36 -4.65 5.76
C LEU A 265 -15.03 -3.98 7.10
N ALA A 266 -15.40 -4.63 8.20
CA ALA A 266 -15.09 -4.13 9.53
C ALA A 266 -13.57 -4.04 9.74
N ALA A 267 -13.08 -2.84 10.03
CA ALA A 267 -11.69 -2.61 10.36
C ALA A 267 -11.44 -2.85 11.86
N PRO A 268 -10.33 -3.50 12.24
CA PRO A 268 -10.03 -3.76 13.64
C PRO A 268 -9.71 -2.47 14.40
N GLY A 269 -10.12 -2.43 15.66
CA GLY A 269 -9.75 -1.38 16.61
C GLY A 269 -8.33 -1.56 17.16
N TRP A 270 -7.96 -0.64 18.08
CA TRP A 270 -6.65 -0.63 18.71
C TRP A 270 -6.24 -1.97 19.36
N PRO A 271 -7.10 -2.72 20.08
CA PRO A 271 -6.68 -3.97 20.71
C PRO A 271 -6.06 -4.98 19.73
N ALA A 272 -6.67 -5.14 18.56
CA ALA A 272 -6.15 -6.05 17.53
C ALA A 272 -4.84 -5.54 16.90
N VAL A 273 -4.70 -4.24 16.71
CA VAL A 273 -3.47 -3.61 16.20
C VAL A 273 -2.35 -3.72 17.25
N ALA A 274 -2.64 -3.44 18.51
CA ALA A 274 -1.68 -3.53 19.59
C ALA A 274 -1.17 -4.97 19.81
N ALA A 275 -2.02 -5.98 19.61
CA ALA A 275 -1.62 -7.39 19.65
C ALA A 275 -0.55 -7.76 18.61
N LEU A 276 -0.38 -6.98 17.56
CA LEU A 276 0.69 -7.18 16.56
C LEU A 276 2.05 -6.63 17.01
N LEU A 277 2.12 -5.75 18.02
CA LEU A 277 3.37 -5.10 18.42
C LEU A 277 4.39 -6.11 18.97
N ALA A 278 3.97 -7.07 19.79
CA ALA A 278 4.87 -8.09 20.33
C ALA A 278 5.36 -9.08 19.26
N PRO A 279 4.55 -9.64 18.36
CA PRO A 279 5.03 -10.40 17.19
C PRO A 279 5.98 -9.62 16.29
N PHE A 280 5.65 -8.36 15.99
CA PHE A 280 6.52 -7.47 15.22
C PHE A 280 7.87 -7.27 15.91
N TRP A 281 7.87 -7.00 17.23
CA TRP A 281 9.11 -6.84 17.99
C TRP A 281 9.98 -8.09 17.94
N ARG A 282 9.39 -9.29 18.11
CA ARG A 282 10.12 -10.56 17.97
C ARG A 282 10.74 -10.71 16.58
N ALA A 283 9.99 -10.42 15.53
CA ALA A 283 10.48 -10.48 14.15
C ALA A 283 11.63 -9.49 13.90
N VAL A 284 11.51 -8.25 14.39
CA VAL A 284 12.58 -7.24 14.36
C VAL A 284 13.79 -7.71 15.16
N SER A 285 13.58 -8.28 16.36
CA SER A 285 14.68 -8.73 17.23
C SER A 285 15.48 -9.87 16.63
N ALA A 286 14.84 -10.72 15.82
CA ALA A 286 15.53 -11.83 15.12
C ALA A 286 16.38 -11.35 13.92
N ARG A 287 16.09 -10.19 13.31
CA ARG A 287 16.69 -9.77 12.03
C ARG A 287 17.54 -8.50 12.12
N VAL A 288 17.21 -7.62 13.07
CA VAL A 288 17.81 -6.29 13.19
C VAL A 288 18.84 -6.25 14.31
N GLN A 289 19.97 -5.61 14.06
CA GLN A 289 21.00 -5.42 15.09
C GLN A 289 20.43 -4.68 16.31
N PRO A 290 20.83 -5.04 17.55
CA PRO A 290 20.24 -4.52 18.79
C PRO A 290 20.11 -2.99 18.83
N ARG A 291 21.14 -2.28 18.39
CA ARG A 291 21.17 -0.80 18.38
C ARG A 291 20.09 -0.14 17.50
N HIS A 292 19.50 -0.87 16.54
CA HIS A 292 18.49 -0.35 15.60
C HIS A 292 17.08 -0.85 15.90
N ARG A 293 16.89 -1.83 16.78
CA ARG A 293 15.59 -2.46 17.06
C ARG A 293 14.55 -1.47 17.57
N ALA A 294 14.91 -0.70 18.60
CA ALA A 294 14.00 0.30 19.17
C ALA A 294 13.53 1.33 18.13
N GLY A 295 14.41 1.72 17.20
CA GLY A 295 14.09 2.61 16.09
C GLY A 295 12.97 2.08 15.20
N ARG A 296 12.91 0.77 14.94
CA ARG A 296 11.87 0.13 14.11
C ARG A 296 10.49 0.23 14.76
N LEU A 297 10.39 -0.05 16.06
CA LEU A 297 9.14 0.10 16.79
C LEU A 297 8.69 1.57 16.86
N LYS A 298 9.60 2.48 17.21
CA LYS A 298 9.31 3.93 17.26
C LYS A 298 8.81 4.45 15.92
N GLN A 299 9.37 3.98 14.81
CA GLN A 299 8.98 4.35 13.47
C GLN A 299 7.53 3.92 13.18
N TRP A 300 7.13 2.71 13.55
CA TRP A 300 5.76 2.25 13.37
C TRP A 300 4.79 2.98 14.30
N LEU A 301 5.08 3.09 15.58
CA LEU A 301 4.26 3.84 16.54
C LEU A 301 4.06 5.30 16.14
N ASN A 302 5.09 5.94 15.55
CA ASN A 302 4.99 7.31 15.04
C ASN A 302 3.97 7.46 13.90
N LEU A 303 3.68 6.40 13.15
CA LEU A 303 2.62 6.38 12.15
C LEU A 303 1.27 5.99 12.77
N LEU A 304 1.23 4.95 13.61
CA LEU A 304 0.01 4.48 14.28
C LEU A 304 -0.67 5.57 15.11
N ARG A 305 0.09 6.45 15.79
CA ARG A 305 -0.46 7.55 16.58
C ARG A 305 -1.26 8.58 15.77
N ARG A 306 -1.16 8.57 14.43
CA ARG A 306 -2.00 9.39 13.56
C ARG A 306 -3.46 8.93 13.56
N ARG A 307 -3.70 7.66 13.88
CA ARG A 307 -5.02 7.02 13.87
C ARG A 307 -5.48 6.63 15.27
N PHE A 308 -4.56 6.19 16.14
CA PHE A 308 -4.85 5.63 17.45
C PHE A 308 -4.25 6.48 18.57
N PRO A 309 -5.06 7.15 19.42
CA PRO A 309 -4.56 7.92 20.56
C PRO A 309 -3.73 7.07 21.53
N GLN A 310 -4.06 5.78 21.69
CA GLN A 310 -3.32 4.86 22.55
C GLN A 310 -1.88 4.63 22.04
N ALA A 311 -1.67 4.66 20.73
CA ALA A 311 -0.33 4.59 20.14
C ALA A 311 0.49 5.85 20.46
N GLN A 312 -0.14 7.02 20.67
CA GLN A 312 0.55 8.23 21.14
C GLN A 312 1.13 8.01 22.54
N THR A 313 0.33 7.48 23.47
CA THR A 313 0.78 7.18 24.85
C THR A 313 1.97 6.23 24.85
N LEU A 314 1.88 5.14 24.05
CA LEU A 314 2.97 4.17 23.94
C LEU A 314 4.22 4.78 23.26
N TYR A 315 4.03 5.60 22.23
CA TYR A 315 5.11 6.31 21.58
C TYR A 315 5.86 7.22 22.55
N ASP A 316 5.15 7.99 23.39
CA ASP A 316 5.75 8.88 24.37
C ASP A 316 6.55 8.10 25.43
N ALA A 317 6.09 6.93 25.82
CA ALA A 317 6.80 6.05 26.74
C ALA A 317 8.10 5.48 26.15
N VAL A 318 8.14 5.19 24.83
CA VAL A 318 9.31 4.52 24.21
C VAL A 318 10.23 5.48 23.44
N ARG A 319 9.80 6.69 23.09
CA ARG A 319 10.54 7.57 22.16
C ARG A 319 11.99 7.87 22.56
N THR A 320 12.28 7.92 23.85
CA THR A 320 13.63 8.16 24.40
C THR A 320 14.34 6.87 24.81
N VAL A 321 13.64 5.73 24.87
CA VAL A 321 14.19 4.45 25.30
C VAL A 321 14.90 3.73 24.16
N ASN A 322 16.16 3.36 24.33
CA ASN A 322 16.95 2.63 23.32
C ASN A 322 17.31 1.20 23.75
N ASP A 323 17.23 0.87 25.06
CA ASP A 323 17.47 -0.50 25.54
C ASP A 323 16.34 -1.43 25.07
N PRO A 324 16.64 -2.47 24.26
CA PRO A 324 15.63 -3.36 23.73
C PRO A 324 14.84 -4.12 24.82
N ARG A 325 15.43 -4.38 25.97
CA ARG A 325 14.79 -5.11 27.10
C ARG A 325 13.71 -4.24 27.74
N ILE A 326 13.97 -2.94 27.90
CA ILE A 326 12.99 -2.00 28.44
C ILE A 326 11.84 -1.81 27.44
N VAL A 327 12.16 -1.69 26.14
CA VAL A 327 11.15 -1.61 25.09
C VAL A 327 10.25 -2.84 25.09
N GLU A 328 10.83 -4.04 25.19
CA GLU A 328 10.08 -5.30 25.25
C GLU A 328 9.14 -5.37 26.47
N ALA A 329 9.63 -4.96 27.63
CA ALA A 329 8.81 -4.90 28.85
C ALA A 329 7.60 -3.96 28.69
N LEU A 330 7.77 -2.82 28.02
CA LEU A 330 6.70 -1.84 27.80
C LEU A 330 5.60 -2.34 26.84
N ILE A 331 5.93 -3.21 25.87
CA ILE A 331 4.96 -3.71 24.87
C ILE A 331 4.45 -5.12 25.15
N SER A 332 5.01 -5.82 26.15
CA SER A 332 4.66 -7.20 26.53
C SER A 332 4.37 -7.33 28.02
N GLY A 333 4.50 -6.25 28.78
CA GLY A 333 4.31 -6.27 30.24
C GLY A 333 2.85 -6.50 30.65
N PRO A 334 2.61 -7.01 31.87
CA PRO A 334 1.26 -7.31 32.36
C PRO A 334 0.34 -6.07 32.41
N ASP A 335 0.90 -4.88 32.57
CA ASP A 335 0.12 -3.63 32.55
C ASP A 335 -0.37 -3.29 31.13
N PHE A 336 0.45 -3.52 30.13
CA PHE A 336 0.06 -3.35 28.72
C PHE A 336 -1.01 -4.38 28.33
N LEU A 337 -0.84 -5.64 28.70
CA LEU A 337 -1.79 -6.71 28.43
C LEU A 337 -3.12 -6.47 29.17
N ARG A 338 -3.10 -6.07 30.45
CA ARG A 338 -4.33 -5.71 31.19
C ARG A 338 -5.08 -4.55 30.55
N HIS A 339 -4.38 -3.56 30.04
CA HIS A 339 -5.01 -2.43 29.35
C HIS A 339 -5.68 -2.85 28.04
N LEU A 340 -5.07 -3.79 27.31
CA LEU A 340 -5.67 -4.39 26.11
C LEU A 340 -6.91 -5.22 26.44
N ASP A 341 -6.85 -6.07 27.49
CA ASP A 341 -7.97 -6.92 27.91
C ASP A 341 -9.15 -6.08 28.40
N HIS A 342 -8.89 -5.04 29.17
CA HIS A 342 -9.94 -4.14 29.66
C HIS A 342 -10.63 -3.40 28.51
N GLN A 343 -9.88 -2.93 27.51
CA GLN A 343 -10.47 -2.30 26.34
C GLN A 343 -11.25 -3.29 25.45
N ALA A 344 -10.77 -4.53 25.31
CA ALA A 344 -11.48 -5.58 24.59
C ALA A 344 -12.82 -5.93 25.28
N GLN A 345 -12.85 -5.99 26.61
CA GLN A 345 -14.07 -6.22 27.39
C GLN A 345 -15.06 -5.05 27.27
N LEU A 346 -14.59 -3.80 27.27
CA LEU A 346 -15.45 -2.63 27.08
C LEU A 346 -16.08 -2.61 25.69
N VAL A 347 -15.33 -2.98 24.65
CA VAL A 347 -15.85 -3.08 23.28
C VAL A 347 -16.89 -4.20 23.17
N ALA A 348 -16.65 -5.36 23.78
CA ALA A 348 -17.63 -6.46 23.83
C ALA A 348 -18.93 -6.05 24.53
N LEU A 349 -18.84 -5.32 25.66
CA LEU A 349 -19.98 -4.80 26.40
C LEU A 349 -20.81 -3.75 25.62
N VAL A 350 -20.15 -2.93 24.79
CA VAL A 350 -20.83 -1.96 23.92
C VAL A 350 -21.55 -2.68 22.78
N LEU A 351 -20.91 -3.66 22.15
CA LEU A 351 -21.51 -4.44 21.06
C LEU A 351 -22.70 -5.28 21.55
N ASP A 352 -22.65 -5.86 22.76
CA ASP A 352 -23.79 -6.56 23.37
C ASP A 352 -24.97 -5.62 23.68
N ARG A 353 -24.69 -4.38 24.11
CA ARG A 353 -25.75 -3.38 24.32
C ARG A 353 -26.45 -2.94 23.05
N ASP A 354 -25.69 -2.78 21.95
CA ASP A 354 -26.26 -2.42 20.64
C ASP A 354 -27.11 -3.56 20.06
N VAL A 355 -26.70 -4.82 20.26
CA VAL A 355 -27.49 -6.01 19.87
C VAL A 355 -28.79 -6.11 20.67
N VAL A 356 -28.76 -5.86 22.00
CA VAL A 356 -29.95 -5.86 22.85
C VAL A 356 -30.87 -4.71 22.50
N ALA A 357 -30.33 -3.52 22.19
CA ALA A 357 -31.15 -2.36 21.78
C ALA A 357 -31.85 -2.59 20.42
N MET A 358 -31.20 -3.27 19.49
CA MET A 358 -31.81 -3.63 18.19
C MET A 358 -32.92 -4.69 18.31
N HIS A 359 -32.77 -5.67 19.22
CA HIS A 359 -33.83 -6.65 19.49
C HIS A 359 -35.04 -6.05 20.25
N GLY A 360 -34.79 -5.16 21.20
CA GLY A 360 -35.88 -4.46 21.92
C GLY A 360 -36.69 -3.49 21.02
N ALA A 361 -36.08 -2.90 20.02
CA ALA A 361 -36.75 -2.04 19.03
C ALA A 361 -37.59 -2.84 18.03
N ALA A 362 -37.23 -4.10 17.76
CA ALA A 362 -38.01 -4.97 16.87
C ALA A 362 -39.27 -5.53 17.54
N GLU A 363 -39.25 -5.77 18.83
CA GLU A 363 -40.44 -6.25 19.60
C GLU A 363 -41.47 -5.13 19.82
N THR A 364 -41.06 -3.86 19.93
CA THR A 364 -41.99 -2.72 20.06
C THR A 364 -42.62 -2.28 18.74
N ALA A 365 -42.15 -2.79 17.57
CA ALA A 365 -42.73 -2.48 16.25
C ALA A 365 -43.75 -3.54 15.77
N LEU A 366 -44.01 -4.62 16.55
CA LEU A 366 -44.90 -5.72 16.23
C LEU A 366 -46.06 -5.89 17.27
N GLY A 367 -46.21 -4.91 18.18
CA GLY A 367 -47.31 -4.87 19.18
C GLY A 367 -48.38 -3.82 18.77
#